data_7634cbadb80ec6ca40d64ebfc6b88673
#
_entry.id   7634cbadb80ec6ca40d64ebfc6b88673
#
_cell.length_a   1.000
_cell.length_b   1.000
_cell.length_c   1.000
_cell.angle_alpha   90.00
_cell.angle_beta   90.00
_cell.angle_gamma   90.00
#
_symmetry.space_group_name_H-M   'P 1'
#
loop_
_entity.id
_entity.type
_entity.pdbx_description
1 polymer ?
#
loop_
_entity_poly.entity_id
_entity_poly.type
_entity_poly.pdbx_seq_one_letter_code
_entity_poly.pdbx_strand_id
1 'polypeptide(L)'
;ASQSKADETERAMLSYSASVQNLKNSLALVPSQRSLLEARRSLAERDLERTIITAPFDMRVANLNIEADQYVPVGQNLFEGDAVDRVEVEAQVAMSSLRRLFIGRPSMRIDFERLNEDFADLIAIDPVVRLDLGNHVAEWVAEFVRFSDTVDPETRTMGVVVAVDNPFDKVIPGYKPPLSKGMFVKVIMKTHRSAQRIVVPRSAVRGGSVFVVDEENRLRRRNVKVLFSQLDISVIEEGLEPGERIVVSDLIPAVDGMLLQVQIDEDLTRTLKAMSNPS
;
A
#
# COMPACT_ATOMS: atom_id res chain seq x y z
N ALA A 1 61.47 61.74 -53.87
CA ALA A 1 60.27 62.30 -53.26
C ALA A 1 59.01 61.39 -53.48
N SER A 2 58.87 60.71 -54.61
CA SER A 2 57.71 59.86 -54.93
C SER A 2 57.70 58.52 -54.13
N GLN A 3 58.87 57.92 -54.00
CA GLN A 3 58.98 56.60 -53.32
C GLN A 3 58.73 56.67 -51.81
N SER A 4 59.22 57.71 -51.14
CA SER A 4 59.01 58.00 -49.75
C SER A 4 57.55 58.17 -49.39
N LYS A 5 56.74 58.78 -50.25
CA LYS A 5 55.32 59.03 -50.08
C LYS A 5 54.51 57.75 -50.32
N ALA A 6 54.96 56.85 -51.21
CA ALA A 6 54.39 55.55 -51.44
C ALA A 6 54.58 54.64 -50.19
N ASP A 7 55.81 54.60 -49.65
CA ASP A 7 56.14 53.82 -48.43
C ASP A 7 55.36 54.30 -47.20
N GLU A 8 55.11 55.63 -47.10
CA GLU A 8 54.34 56.19 -45.99
C GLU A 8 52.86 55.80 -46.08
N THR A 9 52.29 55.84 -47.29
CA THR A 9 50.93 55.43 -47.56
C THR A 9 50.72 53.89 -47.35
N GLU A 10 51.71 53.12 -47.75
CA GLU A 10 51.68 51.66 -47.51
C GLU A 10 51.74 51.30 -46.00
N ARG A 11 52.58 51.97 -45.21
CA ARG A 11 52.61 51.83 -43.75
C ARG A 11 51.32 52.26 -43.12
N ALA A 12 50.69 53.36 -43.56
CA ALA A 12 49.38 53.76 -43.04
C ALA A 12 48.30 52.73 -43.35
N MET A 13 48.27 52.19 -44.59
CA MET A 13 47.33 51.13 -45.00
C MET A 13 47.49 49.88 -44.17
N LEU A 14 48.72 49.44 -43.93
CA LEU A 14 49.03 48.29 -43.08
C LEU A 14 48.55 48.51 -41.62
N SER A 15 48.79 49.73 -41.09
CA SER A 15 48.34 50.11 -39.74
C SER A 15 46.81 50.08 -39.60
N TYR A 16 46.12 50.69 -40.61
CA TYR A 16 44.62 50.61 -40.59
C TYR A 16 44.11 49.23 -40.80
N SER A 17 44.69 48.41 -41.67
CA SER A 17 44.33 47.01 -41.87
C SER A 17 44.50 46.18 -40.55
N ALA A 18 45.60 46.37 -39.82
CA ALA A 18 45.82 45.76 -38.53
C ALA A 18 44.74 46.22 -37.50
N SER A 19 44.43 47.52 -37.49
CA SER A 19 43.37 48.03 -36.59
C SER A 19 42.00 47.46 -36.91
N VAL A 20 41.64 47.37 -38.20
CA VAL A 20 40.36 46.73 -38.64
C VAL A 20 40.33 45.23 -38.22
N GLN A 21 41.45 44.54 -38.41
CA GLN A 21 41.53 43.13 -38.00
C GLN A 21 41.36 42.97 -36.47
N ASN A 22 41.98 43.82 -35.66
CA ASN A 22 41.85 43.83 -34.23
C ASN A 22 40.42 44.09 -33.78
N LEU A 23 39.73 45.05 -34.41
CA LEU A 23 38.32 45.34 -34.14
C LEU A 23 37.41 44.17 -34.53
N LYS A 24 37.70 43.52 -35.68
CA LYS A 24 36.97 42.29 -36.08
C LYS A 24 37.15 41.14 -35.06
N ASN A 25 38.39 40.94 -34.59
CA ASN A 25 38.68 39.95 -33.58
C ASN A 25 37.97 40.24 -32.22
N SER A 26 37.97 41.52 -31.82
CA SER A 26 37.24 41.97 -30.62
C SER A 26 35.73 41.77 -30.78
N LEU A 27 35.17 42.11 -31.95
CA LEU A 27 33.75 41.88 -32.23
C LEU A 27 33.39 40.39 -32.22
N ALA A 28 34.26 39.55 -32.75
CA ALA A 28 34.06 38.08 -32.72
C ALA A 28 34.04 37.49 -31.32
N LEU A 29 34.66 38.13 -30.33
CA LEU A 29 34.63 37.69 -28.91
C LEU A 29 33.34 38.12 -28.19
N VAL A 30 32.64 39.15 -28.67
CA VAL A 30 31.41 39.67 -28.02
C VAL A 30 30.33 38.62 -27.82
N PRO A 31 29.99 37.75 -28.81
CA PRO A 31 28.99 36.71 -28.63
C PRO A 31 29.33 35.76 -27.48
N SER A 32 30.59 35.33 -27.38
CA SER A 32 31.05 34.44 -26.32
C SER A 32 30.98 35.09 -24.95
N GLN A 33 31.39 36.36 -24.84
CA GLN A 33 31.26 37.14 -23.60
C GLN A 33 29.80 37.33 -23.19
N ARG A 34 28.92 37.62 -24.15
CA ARG A 34 27.50 37.74 -23.93
C ARG A 34 26.91 36.42 -23.38
N SER A 35 27.21 35.30 -24.03
CA SER A 35 26.75 33.98 -23.59
C SER A 35 27.20 33.65 -22.16
N LEU A 36 28.44 33.98 -21.80
CA LEU A 36 28.97 33.83 -20.46
C LEU A 36 28.18 34.66 -19.42
N LEU A 37 27.89 35.94 -19.76
CA LEU A 37 27.14 36.82 -18.87
C LEU A 37 25.68 36.36 -18.72
N GLU A 38 25.06 35.90 -19.81
CA GLU A 38 23.70 35.34 -19.80
C GLU A 38 23.64 34.06 -18.89
N ALA A 39 24.65 33.19 -19.00
CA ALA A 39 24.75 32.03 -18.14
C ALA A 39 24.92 32.40 -16.64
N ARG A 40 25.78 33.38 -16.33
CA ARG A 40 25.94 33.90 -14.97
C ARG A 40 24.66 34.51 -14.42
N ARG A 41 23.96 35.32 -15.24
CA ARG A 41 22.66 35.88 -14.88
C ARG A 41 21.64 34.79 -14.56
N SER A 42 21.49 33.77 -15.41
CA SER A 42 20.59 32.66 -15.20
C SER A 42 20.92 31.85 -13.91
N LEU A 43 22.20 31.74 -13.57
CA LEU A 43 22.63 31.13 -12.33
C LEU A 43 22.17 31.95 -11.11
N ALA A 44 22.43 33.27 -11.13
CA ALA A 44 22.04 34.18 -10.05
C ALA A 44 20.50 34.27 -9.86
N GLU A 45 19.75 34.25 -10.98
CA GLU A 45 18.28 34.20 -10.93
C GLU A 45 17.79 32.90 -10.25
N ARG A 46 18.37 31.74 -10.59
CA ARG A 46 18.04 30.45 -9.91
C ARG A 46 18.42 30.45 -8.44
N ASP A 47 19.54 31.05 -8.09
CA ASP A 47 19.94 31.14 -6.67
C ASP A 47 18.99 32.04 -5.89
N LEU A 48 18.50 33.13 -6.51
CA LEU A 48 17.47 33.99 -5.90
C LEU A 48 16.13 33.24 -5.76
N GLU A 49 15.67 32.49 -6.75
CA GLU A 49 14.47 31.68 -6.65
C GLU A 49 14.54 30.66 -5.49
N ARG A 50 15.71 30.07 -5.25
CA ARG A 50 15.94 29.13 -4.16
C ARG A 50 15.90 29.75 -2.76
N THR A 51 15.96 31.07 -2.66
CA THR A 51 15.80 31.77 -1.35
C THR A 51 14.34 31.75 -0.87
N ILE A 52 13.39 31.47 -1.77
CA ILE A 52 11.97 31.34 -1.44
C ILE A 52 11.60 29.86 -1.56
N ILE A 53 11.32 29.24 -0.43
CA ILE A 53 10.90 27.84 -0.37
C ILE A 53 9.38 27.80 -0.32
N THR A 54 8.77 27.22 -1.35
CA THR A 54 7.32 27.02 -1.44
C THR A 54 6.97 25.56 -1.25
N ALA A 55 5.83 25.31 -0.58
CA ALA A 55 5.31 23.95 -0.45
C ALA A 55 4.91 23.39 -1.83
N PRO A 56 5.44 22.23 -2.27
CA PRO A 56 5.10 21.63 -3.56
C PRO A 56 3.73 20.94 -3.57
N PHE A 57 3.15 20.68 -2.40
CA PHE A 57 1.84 20.05 -2.18
C PHE A 57 1.26 20.52 -0.85
N ASP A 58 0.00 20.21 -0.61
CA ASP A 58 -0.64 20.49 0.67
C ASP A 58 -0.02 19.64 1.78
N MET A 59 0.64 20.31 2.72
CA MET A 59 1.39 19.65 3.78
C MET A 59 1.17 20.28 5.16
N ARG A 60 1.38 19.46 6.18
CA ARG A 60 1.59 19.93 7.52
C ARG A 60 3.09 19.95 7.82
N VAL A 61 3.58 21.09 8.25
CA VAL A 61 4.98 21.22 8.68
C VAL A 61 5.19 20.44 9.97
N ALA A 62 6.16 19.56 9.95
CA ALA A 62 6.62 18.78 11.09
C ALA A 62 8.13 19.02 11.30
N ASN A 63 8.62 18.76 12.50
CA ASN A 63 10.05 18.83 12.83
C ASN A 63 10.75 20.08 12.30
N LEU A 64 10.22 21.26 12.68
CA LEU A 64 10.82 22.55 12.32
C LEU A 64 12.18 22.70 13.02
N ASN A 65 13.27 22.80 12.23
CA ASN A 65 14.65 22.84 12.73
C ASN A 65 15.31 24.21 12.52
N ILE A 66 14.53 25.26 12.35
CA ILE A 66 15.03 26.61 12.12
C ILE A 66 14.24 27.63 12.93
N GLU A 67 14.91 28.73 13.27
CA GLU A 67 14.32 29.89 13.88
C GLU A 67 14.45 31.11 12.95
N ALA A 68 13.64 32.13 13.18
CA ALA A 68 13.74 33.39 12.45
C ALA A 68 15.15 34.00 12.63
N ASP A 69 15.69 34.60 11.59
CA ASP A 69 17.01 35.24 11.53
C ASP A 69 18.20 34.28 11.71
N GLN A 70 17.98 32.97 11.67
CA GLN A 70 19.06 31.99 11.76
C GLN A 70 19.78 31.85 10.41
N TYR A 71 21.12 31.82 10.48
CA TYR A 71 21.94 31.46 9.31
C TYR A 71 21.76 29.99 8.94
N VAL A 72 21.46 29.73 7.67
CA VAL A 72 21.21 28.38 7.12
C VAL A 72 22.25 28.07 6.05
N PRO A 73 23.15 27.09 6.27
CA PRO A 73 24.07 26.64 5.23
C PRO A 73 23.34 25.80 4.17
N VAL A 74 23.95 25.74 2.97
CA VAL A 74 23.42 24.93 1.87
C VAL A 74 23.37 23.46 2.28
N GLY A 75 22.20 22.82 2.06
CA GLY A 75 21.98 21.39 2.36
C GLY A 75 21.45 21.10 3.77
N GLN A 76 21.22 22.12 4.59
CA GLN A 76 20.59 21.92 5.89
C GLN A 76 19.12 21.54 5.72
N ASN A 77 18.66 20.54 6.48
CA ASN A 77 17.23 20.23 6.58
C ASN A 77 16.55 21.27 7.47
N LEU A 78 15.58 22.00 6.91
CA LEU A 78 14.87 23.07 7.59
C LEU A 78 13.63 22.58 8.33
N PHE A 79 12.87 21.71 7.70
CA PHE A 79 11.67 21.10 8.25
C PHE A 79 11.30 19.82 7.46
N GLU A 80 10.41 19.04 8.02
CA GLU A 80 9.73 17.95 7.33
C GLU A 80 8.30 18.39 6.97
N GLY A 81 7.84 18.01 5.78
CA GLY A 81 6.46 18.23 5.35
C GLY A 81 5.73 16.90 5.21
N ASP A 82 4.73 16.64 6.06
CA ASP A 82 3.87 15.48 5.94
C ASP A 82 2.66 15.84 5.04
N ALA A 83 2.41 15.07 3.98
CA ALA A 83 1.25 15.21 3.13
C ALA A 83 -0.04 15.01 3.95
N VAL A 84 -1.08 15.80 3.65
CA VAL A 84 -2.35 15.76 4.41
C VAL A 84 -3.50 15.12 3.63
N ASP A 85 -3.31 14.93 2.33
CA ASP A 85 -4.29 14.38 1.40
C ASP A 85 -4.41 12.86 1.47
N ARG A 86 -3.28 12.16 1.76
CA ARG A 86 -3.24 10.69 1.74
C ARG A 86 -2.24 10.14 2.75
N VAL A 87 -2.62 9.06 3.42
CA VAL A 87 -1.75 8.30 4.34
C VAL A 87 -1.67 6.85 3.88
N GLU A 88 -0.46 6.36 3.67
CA GLU A 88 -0.20 4.95 3.40
C GLU A 88 0.07 4.18 4.69
N VAL A 89 -0.51 3.00 4.78
CA VAL A 89 -0.32 2.05 5.89
C VAL A 89 0.23 0.76 5.33
N GLU A 90 1.41 0.37 5.77
CA GLU A 90 2.00 -0.92 5.45
C GLU A 90 1.62 -1.95 6.51
N ALA A 91 0.95 -3.01 6.09
CA ALA A 91 0.55 -4.12 6.94
C ALA A 91 1.31 -5.39 6.56
N GLN A 92 1.88 -6.07 7.55
CA GLN A 92 2.58 -7.34 7.34
C GLN A 92 1.59 -8.51 7.34
N VAL A 93 1.51 -9.23 6.23
CA VAL A 93 0.56 -10.33 6.01
C VAL A 93 1.31 -11.64 5.79
N ALA A 94 0.97 -12.66 6.56
CA ALA A 94 1.55 -13.98 6.37
C ALA A 94 1.23 -14.55 4.99
N MET A 95 2.21 -15.13 4.30
CA MET A 95 2.05 -15.73 2.98
C MET A 95 0.95 -16.79 2.93
N SER A 96 0.76 -17.54 4.01
CA SER A 96 -0.32 -18.51 4.16
C SER A 96 -1.72 -17.86 4.16
N SER A 97 -1.82 -16.62 4.63
CA SER A 97 -3.07 -15.85 4.62
C SER A 97 -3.37 -15.28 3.25
N LEU A 98 -2.35 -14.79 2.53
CA LEU A 98 -2.49 -14.36 1.14
C LEU A 98 -2.98 -15.50 0.24
N ARG A 99 -2.42 -16.71 0.41
CA ARG A 99 -2.88 -17.88 -0.33
C ARG A 99 -4.38 -18.11 -0.20
N ARG A 100 -4.98 -17.86 0.97
CA ARG A 100 -6.42 -18.04 1.20
C ARG A 100 -7.29 -17.13 0.33
N LEU A 101 -6.80 -15.96 -0.04
CA LEU A 101 -7.50 -15.03 -0.93
C LEU A 101 -7.63 -15.59 -2.37
N PHE A 102 -6.77 -16.53 -2.75
CA PHE A 102 -6.75 -17.15 -4.08
C PHE A 102 -7.42 -18.53 -4.15
N ILE A 103 -7.85 -19.09 -3.01
CA ILE A 103 -8.47 -20.41 -2.98
C ILE A 103 -9.79 -20.41 -3.77
N GLY A 104 -9.91 -21.35 -4.71
CA GLY A 104 -11.09 -21.54 -5.56
C GLY A 104 -11.14 -20.65 -6.80
N ARG A 105 -10.01 -20.04 -7.16
CA ARG A 105 -9.85 -19.31 -8.42
C ARG A 105 -9.20 -20.18 -9.47
N PRO A 106 -9.60 -20.09 -10.76
CA PRO A 106 -8.87 -20.75 -11.83
C PRO A 106 -7.43 -20.21 -11.86
N SER A 107 -6.48 -21.08 -12.21
CA SER A 107 -5.07 -20.69 -12.38
C SER A 107 -4.98 -19.61 -13.46
N MET A 108 -4.94 -18.37 -13.03
CA MET A 108 -4.79 -17.22 -13.91
C MET A 108 -3.30 -16.93 -14.09
N ARG A 109 -2.88 -16.72 -15.32
CA ARG A 109 -1.56 -16.14 -15.56
C ARG A 109 -1.64 -14.69 -15.15
N ILE A 110 -1.01 -14.37 -14.01
CA ILE A 110 -0.90 -13.02 -13.55
C ILE A 110 0.28 -12.38 -14.28
N ASP A 111 0.02 -11.29 -14.99
CA ASP A 111 1.08 -10.49 -15.58
C ASP A 111 1.73 -9.67 -14.48
N PHE A 112 3.02 -9.89 -14.24
CA PHE A 112 3.75 -9.22 -13.16
C PHE A 112 3.84 -7.70 -13.35
N GLU A 113 3.74 -7.20 -14.58
CA GLU A 113 3.74 -5.76 -14.86
C GLU A 113 2.44 -5.07 -14.44
N ARG A 114 1.32 -5.82 -14.39
CA ARG A 114 0.00 -5.33 -13.96
C ARG A 114 -0.47 -5.91 -12.64
N LEU A 115 0.43 -6.54 -11.90
CA LEU A 115 0.10 -7.27 -10.67
C LEU A 115 -0.72 -6.42 -9.69
N ASN A 116 -0.39 -5.14 -9.54
CA ASN A 116 -1.04 -4.28 -8.56
C ASN A 116 -2.45 -3.82 -9.02
N GLU A 117 -2.63 -3.55 -10.32
CA GLU A 117 -3.91 -3.13 -10.89
C GLU A 117 -4.88 -4.32 -10.98
N ASP A 118 -4.42 -5.43 -11.59
CA ASP A 118 -5.21 -6.64 -11.74
C ASP A 118 -5.54 -7.28 -10.38
N PHE A 119 -4.69 -7.07 -9.37
CA PHE A 119 -4.87 -7.68 -8.05
C PHE A 119 -6.00 -7.04 -7.26
N ALA A 120 -6.15 -5.72 -7.29
CA ALA A 120 -7.22 -5.01 -6.61
C ALA A 120 -8.60 -5.46 -7.16
N ASP A 121 -8.75 -5.49 -8.48
CA ASP A 121 -9.97 -5.91 -9.17
C ASP A 121 -10.23 -7.42 -9.04
N LEU A 122 -9.17 -8.22 -9.10
CA LEU A 122 -9.25 -9.66 -9.03
C LEU A 122 -9.73 -10.15 -7.67
N ILE A 123 -9.25 -9.54 -6.58
CA ILE A 123 -9.55 -10.00 -5.23
C ILE A 123 -10.79 -9.30 -4.66
N ALA A 124 -11.18 -8.14 -5.20
CA ALA A 124 -12.30 -7.34 -4.69
C ALA A 124 -12.20 -7.20 -3.16
N ILE A 125 -11.05 -6.66 -2.70
CA ILE A 125 -10.78 -6.43 -1.29
C ILE A 125 -11.15 -5.00 -0.95
N ASP A 126 -11.90 -4.84 0.13
CA ASP A 126 -12.10 -3.56 0.80
C ASP A 126 -11.28 -3.56 2.09
N PRO A 127 -10.10 -2.96 2.05
CA PRO A 127 -9.32 -2.80 3.26
C PRO A 127 -9.95 -1.74 4.17
N VAL A 128 -9.92 -2.02 5.46
CA VAL A 128 -10.32 -1.08 6.51
C VAL A 128 -9.16 -0.94 7.47
N VAL A 129 -8.73 0.28 7.69
CA VAL A 129 -7.75 0.62 8.72
C VAL A 129 -8.49 0.84 10.04
N ARG A 130 -8.09 0.13 11.09
CA ARG A 130 -8.71 0.16 12.40
C ARG A 130 -7.71 0.55 13.47
N LEU A 131 -8.09 1.53 14.28
CA LEU A 131 -7.38 1.94 15.49
C LEU A 131 -8.24 1.58 16.71
N ASP A 132 -7.70 0.76 17.59
CA ASP A 132 -8.34 0.43 18.86
C ASP A 132 -7.94 1.48 19.91
N LEU A 133 -8.95 2.15 20.45
CA LEU A 133 -8.80 3.17 21.48
C LEU A 133 -9.25 2.68 22.87
N GLY A 134 -9.41 1.35 23.02
CA GLY A 134 -9.77 0.68 24.25
C GLY A 134 -11.27 0.62 24.49
N ASN A 135 -11.95 1.76 24.61
CA ASN A 135 -13.39 1.84 24.83
C ASN A 135 -14.21 1.92 23.51
N HIS A 136 -13.57 2.23 22.41
CA HIS A 136 -14.16 2.26 21.07
C HIS A 136 -13.10 2.05 20.00
N VAL A 137 -13.56 1.88 18.76
CA VAL A 137 -12.73 1.61 17.59
C VAL A 137 -12.96 2.70 16.54
N ALA A 138 -11.88 3.31 16.07
CA ALA A 138 -11.92 4.21 14.93
C ALA A 138 -11.57 3.44 13.65
N GLU A 139 -12.35 3.66 12.59
CA GLU A 139 -12.17 2.97 11.30
C GLU A 139 -12.10 3.98 10.15
N TRP A 140 -11.23 3.67 9.19
CA TRP A 140 -11.09 4.39 7.92
C TRP A 140 -11.19 3.39 6.78
N VAL A 141 -12.02 3.71 5.80
CA VAL A 141 -12.03 2.98 4.52
C VAL A 141 -10.71 3.26 3.83
N ALA A 142 -10.08 2.24 3.32
CA ALA A 142 -8.81 2.34 2.63
C ALA A 142 -8.89 1.66 1.25
N GLU A 143 -7.92 1.95 0.42
CA GLU A 143 -7.75 1.32 -0.89
C GLU A 143 -6.46 0.49 -0.89
N PHE A 144 -6.47 -0.63 -1.61
CA PHE A 144 -5.25 -1.37 -1.86
C PHE A 144 -4.38 -0.60 -2.86
N VAL A 145 -3.10 -0.42 -2.53
CA VAL A 145 -2.16 0.30 -3.40
C VAL A 145 -1.20 -0.67 -4.08
N ARG A 146 -0.48 -1.46 -3.31
CA ARG A 146 0.56 -2.37 -3.81
C ARG A 146 0.99 -3.38 -2.77
N PHE A 147 1.67 -4.40 -3.23
CA PHE A 147 2.51 -5.21 -2.35
C PHE A 147 3.86 -4.51 -2.11
N SER A 148 4.49 -4.82 -0.98
CA SER A 148 5.89 -4.45 -0.76
C SER A 148 6.79 -5.30 -1.65
N ASP A 149 7.87 -4.71 -2.14
CA ASP A 149 8.82 -5.40 -3.03
C ASP A 149 9.65 -6.48 -2.31
N THR A 150 9.57 -6.54 -1.00
CA THR A 150 10.35 -7.45 -0.17
C THR A 150 9.47 -8.32 0.70
N VAL A 151 9.86 -9.59 0.80
CA VAL A 151 9.30 -10.55 1.77
C VAL A 151 10.26 -10.62 2.94
N ASP A 152 9.72 -10.50 4.16
CA ASP A 152 10.50 -10.73 5.37
C ASP A 152 10.74 -12.25 5.54
N PRO A 153 11.99 -12.71 5.44
CA PRO A 153 12.30 -14.14 5.51
C PRO A 153 12.16 -14.71 6.92
N GLU A 154 12.28 -13.90 7.96
CA GLU A 154 12.19 -14.34 9.36
C GLU A 154 10.73 -14.60 9.76
N THR A 155 9.85 -13.65 9.44
CA THR A 155 8.42 -13.74 9.76
C THR A 155 7.60 -14.43 8.67
N ARG A 156 8.17 -14.61 7.48
CA ARG A 156 7.49 -15.12 6.26
C ARG A 156 6.24 -14.30 5.93
N THR A 157 6.34 -12.99 6.10
CA THR A 157 5.28 -12.04 5.78
C THR A 157 5.65 -11.23 4.55
N MET A 158 4.64 -10.76 3.84
CA MET A 158 4.74 -9.80 2.76
C MET A 158 4.03 -8.52 3.18
N GLY A 159 4.64 -7.38 2.93
CA GLY A 159 4.02 -6.09 3.15
C GLY A 159 2.88 -5.86 2.15
N VAL A 160 1.75 -5.41 2.65
CA VAL A 160 0.60 -4.94 1.87
C VAL A 160 0.41 -3.47 2.21
N VAL A 161 0.49 -2.61 1.21
CA VAL A 161 0.31 -1.17 1.37
C VAL A 161 -1.12 -0.82 0.99
N VAL A 162 -1.82 -0.21 1.94
CA VAL A 162 -3.16 0.35 1.74
C VAL A 162 -3.10 1.85 2.00
N ALA A 163 -3.94 2.61 1.32
CA ALA A 163 -4.00 4.05 1.48
C ALA A 163 -5.37 4.52 2.00
N VAL A 164 -5.34 5.54 2.82
CA VAL A 164 -6.52 6.26 3.29
C VAL A 164 -6.45 7.67 2.73
N ASP A 165 -7.43 8.03 1.90
CA ASP A 165 -7.55 9.38 1.37
C ASP A 165 -8.26 10.29 2.38
N ASN A 166 -7.81 11.56 2.42
CA ASN A 166 -8.35 12.61 3.28
C ASN A 166 -8.49 12.16 4.75
N PRO A 167 -7.41 11.70 5.40
CA PRO A 167 -7.47 11.12 6.75
C PRO A 167 -7.92 12.13 7.82
N PHE A 168 -7.95 13.42 7.48
CA PHE A 168 -8.34 14.52 8.36
C PHE A 168 -9.80 14.93 8.21
N ASP A 169 -10.50 14.54 7.13
CA ASP A 169 -11.83 15.05 6.80
C ASP A 169 -12.96 14.58 7.75
N LYS A 170 -12.77 13.46 8.42
CA LYS A 170 -13.80 12.84 9.26
C LYS A 170 -13.35 12.71 10.71
N VAL A 171 -12.64 13.71 11.19
CA VAL A 171 -12.19 13.77 12.59
C VAL A 171 -13.36 14.08 13.50
N ILE A 172 -13.54 13.25 14.54
CA ILE A 172 -14.52 13.47 15.60
C ILE A 172 -13.72 13.58 16.90
N PRO A 173 -13.59 14.78 17.50
CA PRO A 173 -12.84 14.97 18.72
C PRO A 173 -13.24 14.01 19.83
N GLY A 174 -12.27 13.32 20.43
CA GLY A 174 -12.49 12.33 21.48
C GLY A 174 -13.00 10.97 20.99
N TYR A 175 -13.38 10.82 19.71
CA TYR A 175 -13.90 9.58 19.17
C TYR A 175 -13.11 9.03 17.97
N LYS A 176 -12.83 9.87 16.98
CA LYS A 176 -12.07 9.48 15.78
C LYS A 176 -10.96 10.51 15.52
N PRO A 177 -9.72 10.22 15.96
CA PRO A 177 -8.58 11.11 15.69
C PRO A 177 -8.23 11.10 14.20
N PRO A 178 -7.45 12.09 13.71
CA PRO A 178 -6.88 12.02 12.38
C PRO A 178 -5.88 10.84 12.32
N LEU A 179 -5.89 10.10 11.20
CA LEU A 179 -4.87 9.07 10.97
C LEU A 179 -3.55 9.77 10.66
N SER A 180 -2.57 9.61 11.54
CA SER A 180 -1.29 10.31 11.45
C SER A 180 -0.11 9.33 11.44
N LYS A 181 1.02 9.79 10.89
CA LYS A 181 2.29 9.06 10.89
C LYS A 181 2.67 8.59 12.30
N GLY A 182 3.17 7.37 12.41
CA GLY A 182 3.59 6.76 13.67
C GLY A 182 2.48 6.10 14.50
N MET A 183 1.23 6.12 14.03
CA MET A 183 0.15 5.37 14.70
C MET A 183 0.29 3.89 14.42
N PHE A 184 0.06 3.08 15.46
CA PHE A 184 -0.03 1.63 15.33
C PHE A 184 -1.47 1.24 15.07
N VAL A 185 -1.75 0.72 13.87
CA VAL A 185 -3.10 0.40 13.40
C VAL A 185 -3.18 -1.03 12.87
N LYS A 186 -4.39 -1.57 12.81
CA LYS A 186 -4.68 -2.88 12.25
C LYS A 186 -5.38 -2.72 10.91
N VAL A 187 -4.87 -3.40 9.87
CA VAL A 187 -5.52 -3.47 8.57
C VAL A 187 -6.38 -4.73 8.50
N ILE A 188 -7.66 -4.57 8.22
CA ILE A 188 -8.62 -5.66 8.02
C ILE A 188 -8.95 -5.69 6.53
N MET A 189 -8.63 -6.79 5.87
CA MET A 189 -8.94 -7.01 4.46
C MET A 189 -10.20 -7.85 4.36
N LYS A 190 -11.30 -7.25 3.90
CA LYS A 190 -12.56 -7.95 3.63
C LYS A 190 -12.67 -8.21 2.14
N THR A 191 -13.22 -9.35 1.74
CA THR A 191 -13.54 -9.63 0.34
C THR A 191 -15.05 -9.69 0.18
N HIS A 192 -15.59 -9.03 -0.86
CA HIS A 192 -17.03 -9.05 -1.19
C HIS A 192 -17.48 -10.33 -1.88
N ARG A 193 -16.56 -11.21 -2.27
CA ARG A 193 -16.96 -12.43 -2.96
C ARG A 193 -17.44 -13.45 -1.95
N SER A 194 -18.75 -13.70 -1.97
CA SER A 194 -19.32 -14.85 -1.29
C SER A 194 -19.24 -16.08 -2.20
N ALA A 195 -18.74 -17.19 -1.69
CA ALA A 195 -18.87 -18.50 -2.30
C ALA A 195 -19.73 -19.37 -1.40
N GLN A 196 -20.71 -20.08 -1.98
CA GLN A 196 -21.45 -21.07 -1.20
C GLN A 196 -20.49 -22.19 -0.76
N ARG A 197 -20.29 -22.33 0.54
CA ARG A 197 -19.40 -23.30 1.15
C ARG A 197 -20.07 -23.93 2.36
N ILE A 198 -19.71 -25.17 2.64
CA ILE A 198 -20.15 -25.86 3.84
C ILE A 198 -19.23 -25.41 4.98
N VAL A 199 -19.82 -24.83 6.00
CA VAL A 199 -19.15 -24.35 7.18
C VAL A 199 -19.58 -25.19 8.39
N VAL A 200 -18.60 -25.67 9.14
CA VAL A 200 -18.83 -26.44 10.38
C VAL A 200 -18.05 -25.83 11.54
N PRO A 201 -18.47 -26.04 12.79
CA PRO A 201 -17.65 -25.65 13.94
C PRO A 201 -16.28 -26.35 13.87
N ARG A 202 -15.23 -25.63 14.21
CA ARG A 202 -13.88 -26.20 14.22
C ARG A 202 -13.77 -27.41 15.19
N SER A 203 -14.50 -27.37 16.29
CA SER A 203 -14.57 -28.46 17.29
C SER A 203 -15.18 -29.76 16.75
N ALA A 204 -16.03 -29.67 15.69
CA ALA A 204 -16.64 -30.84 15.06
C ALA A 204 -15.65 -31.61 14.17
N VAL A 205 -14.56 -30.97 13.74
CA VAL A 205 -13.54 -31.62 12.89
C VAL A 205 -12.49 -32.29 13.78
N ARG A 206 -12.39 -33.59 13.70
CA ARG A 206 -11.51 -34.42 14.55
C ARG A 206 -10.64 -35.32 13.68
N GLY A 207 -9.35 -35.05 13.64
CA GLY A 207 -8.40 -35.84 12.85
C GLY A 207 -8.77 -36.00 11.37
N GLY A 208 -9.27 -34.92 10.74
CA GLY A 208 -9.67 -34.95 9.33
C GLY A 208 -11.01 -35.65 9.04
N SER A 209 -11.81 -35.89 10.07
CA SER A 209 -13.15 -36.49 9.96
C SER A 209 -14.16 -35.72 10.81
N VAL A 210 -15.43 -35.85 10.46
CA VAL A 210 -16.58 -35.37 11.25
C VAL A 210 -17.53 -36.54 11.54
N PHE A 211 -18.31 -36.40 12.60
CA PHE A 211 -19.41 -37.30 12.85
C PHE A 211 -20.71 -36.73 12.30
N VAL A 212 -21.38 -37.52 11.46
CA VAL A 212 -22.67 -37.18 10.83
C VAL A 212 -23.73 -38.09 11.43
N VAL A 213 -24.94 -37.59 11.53
CA VAL A 213 -26.12 -38.34 11.96
C VAL A 213 -26.92 -38.71 10.72
N ASP A 214 -27.10 -40.03 10.49
CA ASP A 214 -27.89 -40.54 9.38
C ASP A 214 -29.42 -40.41 9.60
N GLU A 215 -30.25 -40.88 8.65
CA GLU A 215 -31.71 -40.80 8.73
C GLU A 215 -32.28 -41.65 9.87
N GLU A 216 -31.62 -42.74 10.25
CA GLU A 216 -31.99 -43.62 11.35
C GLU A 216 -31.42 -43.13 12.71
N ASN A 217 -30.92 -41.91 12.81
CA ASN A 217 -30.25 -41.33 13.97
C ASN A 217 -29.03 -42.13 14.45
N ARG A 218 -28.28 -42.72 13.52
CA ARG A 218 -27.05 -43.44 13.86
C ARG A 218 -25.83 -42.57 13.55
N LEU A 219 -24.79 -42.76 14.33
CA LEU A 219 -23.51 -42.12 14.18
C LEU A 219 -22.77 -42.66 12.93
N ARG A 220 -22.31 -41.81 12.09
CA ARG A 220 -21.43 -42.17 10.97
C ARG A 220 -20.19 -41.30 10.97
N ARG A 221 -19.03 -41.94 10.90
CA ARG A 221 -17.77 -41.24 10.75
C ARG A 221 -17.53 -40.96 9.25
N ARG A 222 -17.31 -39.70 8.89
CA ARG A 222 -17.07 -39.30 7.52
C ARG A 222 -15.76 -38.50 7.42
N ASN A 223 -14.88 -38.89 6.49
CA ASN A 223 -13.66 -38.14 6.19
C ASN A 223 -14.02 -36.88 5.43
N VAL A 224 -13.40 -35.76 5.83
CA VAL A 224 -13.64 -34.46 5.21
C VAL A 224 -12.31 -33.82 4.81
N LYS A 225 -12.33 -33.09 3.71
CA LYS A 225 -11.22 -32.26 3.28
C LYS A 225 -11.50 -30.83 3.72
N VAL A 226 -10.73 -30.37 4.69
CA VAL A 226 -10.83 -29.00 5.18
C VAL A 226 -10.07 -28.08 4.23
N LEU A 227 -10.74 -27.10 3.67
CA LEU A 227 -10.14 -26.08 2.84
C LEU A 227 -9.28 -25.11 3.65
N PHE A 228 -9.86 -24.55 4.70
CA PHE A 228 -9.17 -23.76 5.73
C PHE A 228 -10.03 -23.68 7.00
N SER A 229 -9.40 -23.26 8.11
CA SER A 229 -10.09 -22.94 9.36
C SER A 229 -9.79 -21.50 9.75
N GLN A 230 -10.79 -20.79 10.23
CA GLN A 230 -10.67 -19.40 10.68
C GLN A 230 -11.55 -19.19 11.91
N LEU A 231 -10.97 -18.58 12.95
CA LEU A 231 -11.66 -18.44 14.23
C LEU A 231 -12.19 -19.82 14.71
N ASP A 232 -13.49 -19.91 15.00
CA ASP A 232 -14.15 -21.11 15.52
C ASP A 232 -14.82 -21.96 14.42
N ILE A 233 -14.57 -21.66 13.15
CA ILE A 233 -15.17 -22.36 12.01
C ILE A 233 -14.13 -23.05 11.14
N SER A 234 -14.55 -24.13 10.49
CA SER A 234 -13.82 -24.81 9.41
C SER A 234 -14.68 -24.84 8.16
N VAL A 235 -14.08 -24.46 7.03
CA VAL A 235 -14.70 -24.52 5.71
C VAL A 235 -14.34 -25.84 5.08
N ILE A 236 -15.34 -26.62 4.67
CA ILE A 236 -15.18 -27.96 4.09
C ILE A 236 -15.20 -27.85 2.56
N GLU A 237 -14.22 -28.45 1.91
CA GLU A 237 -14.11 -28.55 0.46
C GLU A 237 -14.86 -29.78 -0.08
N GLU A 238 -14.69 -30.91 0.58
CA GLU A 238 -15.26 -32.20 0.18
C GLU A 238 -15.62 -33.05 1.40
N GLY A 239 -16.60 -33.92 1.24
CA GLY A 239 -16.97 -34.93 2.23
C GLY A 239 -18.25 -34.64 3.02
N LEU A 240 -18.90 -33.50 2.82
CA LEU A 240 -20.21 -33.17 3.39
C LEU A 240 -21.15 -32.62 2.32
N GLU A 241 -22.43 -32.80 2.56
CA GLU A 241 -23.50 -32.20 1.77
C GLU A 241 -24.24 -31.11 2.56
N PRO A 242 -24.83 -30.09 1.86
CA PRO A 242 -25.59 -29.06 2.54
C PRO A 242 -26.82 -29.65 3.26
N GLY A 243 -26.98 -29.27 4.52
CA GLY A 243 -28.12 -29.71 5.33
C GLY A 243 -27.88 -30.98 6.15
N GLU A 244 -26.74 -31.62 6.03
CA GLU A 244 -26.39 -32.76 6.88
C GLU A 244 -26.26 -32.36 8.35
N ARG A 245 -26.71 -33.24 9.23
CA ARG A 245 -26.61 -33.07 10.69
C ARG A 245 -25.25 -33.55 11.16
N ILE A 246 -24.48 -32.67 11.79
CA ILE A 246 -23.17 -33.00 12.36
C ILE A 246 -23.19 -32.98 13.86
N VAL A 247 -22.40 -33.85 14.47
CA VAL A 247 -22.26 -33.95 15.94
C VAL A 247 -21.19 -32.99 16.41
N VAL A 248 -21.53 -32.09 17.31
CA VAL A 248 -20.62 -31.10 17.90
C VAL A 248 -20.20 -31.46 19.33
N SER A 249 -21.00 -32.27 20.04
CA SER A 249 -20.71 -32.74 21.39
C SER A 249 -19.63 -33.82 21.39
N ASP A 250 -18.93 -33.93 22.50
CA ASP A 250 -17.98 -35.02 22.72
C ASP A 250 -18.69 -36.32 23.03
N LEU A 251 -18.47 -37.30 22.16
CA LEU A 251 -18.97 -38.67 22.36
C LEU A 251 -17.85 -39.59 22.80
N ILE A 252 -17.96 -40.15 23.99
CA ILE A 252 -16.98 -41.12 24.54
C ILE A 252 -17.74 -42.34 25.10
N PRO A 253 -17.60 -43.53 24.50
CA PRO A 253 -16.95 -43.82 23.23
C PRO A 253 -17.81 -43.46 22.03
N ALA A 254 -17.16 -42.98 20.93
CA ALA A 254 -17.82 -42.76 19.62
C ALA A 254 -17.67 -44.03 18.80
N VAL A 255 -18.73 -44.81 18.67
CA VAL A 255 -18.74 -46.08 17.90
C VAL A 255 -19.60 -45.87 16.64
N ASP A 256 -19.04 -46.19 15.49
CA ASP A 256 -19.77 -46.07 14.22
C ASP A 256 -21.03 -46.95 14.24
N GLY A 257 -22.18 -46.41 13.78
CA GLY A 257 -23.48 -47.07 13.79
C GLY A 257 -24.23 -47.01 15.12
N MET A 258 -23.68 -46.41 16.20
CA MET A 258 -24.43 -46.29 17.47
C MET A 258 -25.65 -45.39 17.31
N LEU A 259 -26.73 -45.71 17.99
CA LEU A 259 -27.95 -44.93 18.02
C LEU A 259 -27.76 -43.67 18.88
N LEU A 260 -28.15 -42.53 18.39
CA LEU A 260 -28.03 -41.26 19.08
C LEU A 260 -29.40 -40.70 19.48
N GLN A 261 -29.43 -40.04 20.60
CA GLN A 261 -30.53 -39.14 20.95
C GLN A 261 -30.13 -37.74 20.49
N VAL A 262 -30.73 -37.29 19.37
CA VAL A 262 -30.38 -36.06 18.70
C VAL A 262 -31.08 -34.87 19.34
N GLN A 263 -30.32 -33.86 19.71
CA GLN A 263 -30.81 -32.54 20.07
C GLN A 263 -30.14 -31.51 19.22
N ILE A 264 -30.92 -30.61 18.60
CA ILE A 264 -30.39 -29.55 17.74
C ILE A 264 -29.92 -28.38 18.61
N ASP A 265 -28.67 -27.95 18.41
CA ASP A 265 -28.15 -26.75 19.01
C ASP A 265 -28.52 -25.53 18.11
N GLU A 266 -29.63 -24.89 18.46
CA GLU A 266 -30.14 -23.75 17.68
C GLU A 266 -29.25 -22.51 17.81
N ASP A 267 -28.62 -22.30 18.96
CA ASP A 267 -27.76 -21.13 19.20
C ASP A 267 -26.47 -21.23 18.39
N LEU A 268 -25.85 -22.40 18.37
CA LEU A 268 -24.68 -22.65 17.54
C LEU A 268 -25.02 -22.54 16.04
N THR A 269 -26.18 -23.07 15.64
CA THR A 269 -26.65 -22.98 14.26
C THR A 269 -26.89 -21.52 13.84
N ARG A 270 -27.46 -20.69 14.72
CA ARG A 270 -27.65 -19.26 14.48
C ARG A 270 -26.32 -18.52 14.37
N THR A 271 -25.40 -18.83 15.27
CA THR A 271 -24.04 -18.25 15.26
C THR A 271 -23.27 -18.58 13.97
N LEU A 272 -23.32 -19.85 13.52
CA LEU A 272 -22.71 -20.27 12.27
C LEU A 272 -23.30 -19.56 11.05
N LYS A 273 -24.63 -19.38 11.01
CA LYS A 273 -25.29 -18.63 9.94
C LYS A 273 -24.89 -17.16 9.95
N ALA A 274 -24.74 -16.53 11.11
CA ALA A 274 -24.28 -15.15 11.24
C ALA A 274 -22.81 -14.99 10.80
N MET A 275 -21.96 -15.96 11.13
CA MET A 275 -20.55 -15.96 10.71
C MET A 275 -20.38 -16.26 9.22
N SER A 276 -21.31 -16.99 8.59
CA SER A 276 -21.27 -17.32 7.17
C SER A 276 -21.78 -16.21 6.26
N ASN A 277 -22.59 -15.28 6.80
CA ASN A 277 -23.10 -14.08 6.11
C ASN A 277 -22.71 -12.82 6.90
N PRO A 278 -21.47 -12.37 6.85
CA PRO A 278 -21.11 -11.06 7.39
C PRO A 278 -21.80 -9.98 6.55
N SER A 279 -22.69 -9.24 7.19
CA SER A 279 -23.30 -8.02 6.64
C SER A 279 -22.26 -6.94 6.36
#